data_bc3374bbfe91ce5a943d045a17373ffa
#
_entry.id   bc3374bbfe91ce5a943d045a17373ffa
#
_cell.length_a   1.000
_cell.length_b   1.000
_cell.length_c   1.000
_cell.angle_alpha   90.00
_cell.angle_beta   90.00
_cell.angle_gamma   90.00
#
_symmetry.space_group_name_H-M   'P 1'
#
loop_
_entity.id
_entity.type
_entity.pdbx_description
1 polymer ?
#
loop_
_entity_poly.entity_id
_entity_poly.type
_entity_poly.pdbx_seq_one_letter_code
_entity_poly.pdbx_strand_id
1 'polypeptide(L)'
;MIKLLDQETLTLQYKKGFGAWTYHIRIPNTKDIEGKWGYLKVHGTIDGYEIKNLNLAPRTGEDKIISINKTIRDAIQKTGGDLVVVTLFLEKYNKNKLKYWEFF
;
A
#
# COMPACT_ATOMS: atom_id res chain seq x y z
N MET A 1 -3.68 10.36 -10.90
CA MET A 1 -3.96 9.61 -9.68
C MET A 1 -4.93 8.47 -9.99
N ILE A 2 -4.60 7.27 -9.59
CA ILE A 2 -5.40 6.09 -9.91
C ILE A 2 -6.04 5.56 -8.63
N LYS A 3 -7.37 5.41 -8.62
CA LYS A 3 -8.06 4.81 -7.50
C LYS A 3 -7.87 3.29 -7.57
N LEU A 4 -7.21 2.73 -6.57
CA LEU A 4 -7.00 1.29 -6.47
C LEU A 4 -8.13 0.59 -5.75
N LEU A 5 -8.64 1.21 -4.69
CA LEU A 5 -9.71 0.65 -3.84
C LEU A 5 -10.69 1.75 -3.45
N ASP A 6 -11.97 1.40 -3.37
CA ASP A 6 -13.01 2.30 -2.92
C ASP A 6 -13.82 1.62 -1.81
N GLN A 7 -13.46 1.90 -0.57
CA GLN A 7 -14.10 1.34 0.62
C GLN A 7 -14.22 -0.19 0.56
N GLU A 8 -13.12 -0.83 0.22
CA GLU A 8 -13.04 -2.28 0.18
C GLU A 8 -12.72 -2.84 1.56
N THR A 9 -13.43 -3.91 1.93
CA THR A 9 -13.13 -4.62 3.18
C THR A 9 -12.03 -5.63 2.92
N LEU A 10 -10.92 -5.48 3.63
CA LEU A 10 -9.75 -6.34 3.50
C LEU A 10 -9.31 -6.81 4.88
N THR A 11 -8.51 -7.87 4.92
CA THR A 11 -7.97 -8.39 6.17
C THR A 11 -6.60 -7.77 6.43
N LEU A 12 -6.40 -7.25 7.64
CA LEU A 12 -5.09 -6.87 8.11
C LEU A 12 -4.33 -8.15 8.43
N GLN A 13 -3.30 -8.43 7.66
CA GLN A 13 -2.53 -9.66 7.76
C GLN A 13 -1.43 -9.54 8.82
N TYR A 14 -1.16 -10.65 9.48
CA TYR A 14 -0.02 -10.77 10.38
C TYR A 14 0.84 -11.95 9.95
N LYS A 15 2.14 -11.70 9.78
CA LYS A 15 3.09 -12.76 9.47
C LYS A 15 4.35 -12.55 10.31
N LYS A 16 4.54 -13.40 11.31
CA LYS A 16 5.65 -13.31 12.24
C LYS A 16 7.00 -13.33 11.51
N GLY A 17 7.90 -12.45 11.94
CA GLY A 17 9.26 -12.45 11.41
C GLY A 17 9.44 -11.75 10.08
N PHE A 18 8.46 -10.99 9.64
CA PHE A 18 8.50 -10.31 8.33
C PHE A 18 9.00 -8.86 8.42
N GLY A 19 9.65 -8.50 9.53
CA GLY A 19 10.18 -7.15 9.72
C GLY A 19 9.08 -6.09 9.63
N ALA A 20 9.32 -5.04 8.85
CA ALA A 20 8.35 -3.97 8.65
C ALA A 20 7.04 -4.47 8.02
N TRP A 21 7.04 -5.65 7.42
CA TRP A 21 5.89 -6.24 6.74
C TRP A 21 5.15 -7.27 7.59
N THR A 22 5.50 -7.36 8.86
CA THR A 22 4.83 -8.27 9.80
C THR A 22 3.33 -8.03 9.82
N TYR A 23 2.91 -6.76 9.81
CA TYR A 23 1.52 -6.36 9.64
C TYR A 23 1.39 -5.68 8.30
N HIS A 24 0.55 -6.21 7.44
CA HIS A 24 0.39 -5.68 6.09
C HIS A 24 -1.02 -5.92 5.56
N ILE A 25 -1.36 -5.23 4.50
CA ILE A 25 -2.59 -5.45 3.75
C ILE A 25 -2.19 -5.74 2.31
N ARG A 26 -2.70 -6.84 1.76
CA ARG A 26 -2.52 -7.17 0.35
C ARG A 26 -3.57 -6.43 -0.46
N ILE A 27 -3.12 -5.66 -1.44
CA ILE A 27 -4.00 -4.82 -2.23
C ILE A 27 -4.38 -5.58 -3.50
N PRO A 28 -5.66 -5.95 -3.68
CA PRO A 28 -6.07 -6.73 -4.84
C PRO A 28 -5.86 -5.99 -6.15
N ASN A 29 -5.64 -6.77 -7.20
CA ASN A 29 -5.51 -6.27 -8.58
C ASN A 29 -4.31 -5.34 -8.80
N THR A 30 -3.24 -5.50 -8.02
CA THR A 30 -2.03 -4.70 -8.15
C THR A 30 -0.86 -5.48 -8.72
N LYS A 31 -1.02 -6.77 -8.95
CA LYS A 31 0.05 -7.64 -9.38
C LYS A 31 0.79 -7.13 -10.62
N ASP A 32 0.03 -6.61 -11.59
CA ASP A 32 0.58 -6.20 -12.88
C ASP A 32 0.97 -4.72 -12.94
N ILE A 33 0.84 -3.98 -11.84
CA ILE A 33 1.30 -2.60 -11.79
C ILE A 33 2.83 -2.60 -11.80
N GLU A 34 3.41 -1.97 -12.80
CA GLU A 34 4.85 -1.89 -12.92
C GLU A 34 5.42 -0.81 -12.00
N GLY A 35 6.56 -1.09 -11.41
CA GLY A 35 7.26 -0.13 -10.57
C GLY A 35 8.22 -0.83 -9.62
N LYS A 36 9.35 -0.20 -9.39
CA LYS A 36 10.36 -0.71 -8.46
C LYS A 36 9.98 -0.38 -7.03
N TRP A 37 10.54 -1.14 -6.10
CA TRP A 37 10.42 -0.87 -4.68
C TRP A 37 10.76 0.59 -4.39
N GLY A 38 9.87 1.25 -3.66
CA GLY A 38 10.05 2.64 -3.28
C GLY A 38 9.52 3.68 -4.27
N TYR A 39 9.15 3.26 -5.47
CA TYR A 39 8.64 4.20 -6.48
C TYR A 39 7.13 4.31 -6.52
N LEU A 40 6.42 3.31 -6.00
CA LEU A 40 4.97 3.31 -5.98
C LEU A 40 4.50 3.81 -4.62
N LYS A 41 3.88 4.96 -4.60
CA LYS A 41 3.37 5.58 -3.37
C LYS A 41 1.85 5.62 -3.40
N VAL A 42 1.25 5.38 -2.27
CA VAL A 42 -0.21 5.40 -2.13
C VAL A 42 -0.62 6.30 -0.98
N HIS A 43 -1.86 6.79 -1.08
CA HIS A 43 -2.51 7.53 -0.01
C HIS A 43 -3.99 7.16 0.00
N GLY A 44 -4.65 7.48 1.07
CA GLY A 44 -6.08 7.19 1.22
C GLY A 44 -6.47 7.07 2.67
N THR A 45 -7.37 6.13 2.97
CA THR A 45 -7.84 5.91 4.35
C THR A 45 -7.92 4.42 4.66
N ILE A 46 -7.69 4.11 5.94
CA ILE A 46 -7.93 2.78 6.50
C ILE A 46 -8.82 3.01 7.71
N ASP A 47 -10.04 2.46 7.69
CA ASP A 47 -11.05 2.70 8.72
C ASP A 47 -11.22 4.20 9.03
N GLY A 48 -11.15 5.03 7.99
CA GLY A 48 -11.27 6.48 8.11
C GLY A 48 -10.00 7.20 8.54
N TYR A 49 -8.96 6.49 8.95
CA TYR A 49 -7.69 7.09 9.31
C TYR A 49 -6.88 7.40 8.05
N GLU A 50 -6.49 8.66 7.89
CA GLU A 50 -5.75 9.10 6.71
C GLU A 50 -4.33 8.54 6.69
N ILE A 51 -3.96 7.97 5.56
CA ILE A 51 -2.60 7.51 5.31
C ILE A 51 -2.02 8.25 4.11
N LYS A 52 -0.73 8.58 4.19
CA LYS A 52 -0.03 9.32 3.13
C LYS A 52 1.33 8.71 2.89
N ASN A 53 1.73 8.75 1.65
CA ASN A 53 3.10 8.43 1.25
C ASN A 53 3.58 7.05 1.71
N LEU A 54 2.67 6.08 1.69
CA LEU A 54 3.04 4.70 1.98
C LEU A 54 3.56 4.02 0.71
N ASN A 55 4.51 3.13 0.89
CA ASN A 55 5.03 2.34 -0.22
C ASN A 55 4.07 1.20 -0.55
N LEU A 56 3.76 1.07 -1.83
CA LEU A 56 3.11 -0.11 -2.37
C LEU A 56 4.23 -1.07 -2.79
N ALA A 57 4.45 -2.10 -2.00
CA ALA A 57 5.62 -2.96 -2.16
C ALA A 57 5.34 -4.09 -3.16
N PRO A 58 6.14 -4.20 -4.22
CA PRO A 58 5.99 -5.30 -5.17
C PRO A 58 6.34 -6.64 -4.54
N ARG A 59 5.62 -7.67 -4.97
CA ARG A 59 5.86 -9.06 -4.58
C ARG A 59 5.91 -9.89 -5.85
N THR A 60 6.91 -10.77 -5.94
CA THR A 60 7.10 -11.59 -7.13
C THR A 60 5.90 -12.49 -7.37
N GLY A 61 5.23 -12.30 -8.50
CA GLY A 61 4.09 -13.12 -8.89
C GLY A 61 2.83 -12.96 -8.05
N GLU A 62 2.78 -11.94 -7.17
CA GLU A 62 1.66 -11.73 -6.26
C GLU A 62 1.23 -10.26 -6.27
N ASP A 63 0.01 -10.03 -5.77
CA ASP A 63 -0.43 -8.66 -5.54
C ASP A 63 0.49 -7.95 -4.54
N LYS A 64 0.57 -6.64 -4.68
CA LYS A 64 1.42 -5.81 -3.85
C LYS A 64 0.83 -5.59 -2.48
N ILE A 65 1.68 -5.24 -1.53
CA ILE A 65 1.27 -5.06 -0.13
C ILE A 65 1.67 -3.67 0.38
N ILE A 66 0.94 -3.21 1.40
CA ILE A 66 1.32 -2.01 2.17
C ILE A 66 1.59 -2.43 3.61
N SER A 67 2.59 -1.82 4.21
CA SER A 67 2.94 -2.07 5.61
C SER A 67 2.03 -1.25 6.52
N ILE A 68 1.51 -1.88 7.57
CA ILE A 68 0.65 -1.21 8.54
C ILE A 68 1.41 -1.13 9.85
N ASN A 69 2.02 0.02 10.10
CA ASN A 69 2.85 0.23 11.27
C ASN A 69 2.01 0.38 12.55
N LYS A 70 2.71 0.42 13.69
CA LYS A 70 2.04 0.51 14.99
C LYS A 70 1.19 1.76 15.12
N THR A 71 1.65 2.88 14.59
CA THR A 71 0.90 4.14 14.63
C THR A 71 -0.46 3.99 13.97
N ILE A 72 -0.50 3.37 12.80
CA ILE A 72 -1.76 3.13 12.09
C ILE A 72 -2.62 2.15 12.88
N ARG A 73 -2.05 1.02 13.32
CA ARG A 73 -2.80 0.02 14.08
C ARG A 73 -3.42 0.60 15.35
N ASP A 74 -2.67 1.43 16.07
CA ASP A 74 -3.17 2.08 17.29
C ASP A 74 -4.28 3.07 16.95
N ALA A 75 -4.13 3.82 15.88
CA ALA A 75 -5.13 4.82 15.48
C ALA A 75 -6.46 4.17 15.11
N ILE A 76 -6.44 3.02 14.46
CA ILE A 76 -7.67 2.33 14.03
C ILE A 76 -8.11 1.25 15.03
N GLN A 77 -7.31 0.97 16.05
CA GLN A 77 -7.56 -0.04 17.07
C GLN A 77 -7.83 -1.42 16.47
N LYS A 78 -6.96 -1.81 15.53
CA LYS A 78 -7.04 -3.11 14.86
C LYS A 78 -5.69 -3.80 14.90
N THR A 79 -5.73 -5.12 14.77
CA THR A 79 -4.52 -5.93 14.75
C THR A 79 -4.68 -7.05 13.72
N GLY A 80 -3.67 -7.91 13.64
CA GLY A 80 -3.66 -9.00 12.66
C GLY A 80 -4.89 -9.88 12.77
N GLY A 81 -5.51 -10.17 11.63
CA GLY A 81 -6.74 -10.94 11.54
C GLY A 81 -8.00 -10.08 11.47
N ASP A 82 -7.91 -8.80 11.82
CA ASP A 82 -9.08 -7.92 11.79
C ASP A 82 -9.41 -7.45 10.39
N LEU A 83 -10.68 -7.20 10.15
CA LEU A 83 -11.14 -6.61 8.89
C LEU A 83 -11.03 -5.09 8.98
N VAL A 84 -10.60 -4.48 7.88
CA VAL A 84 -10.47 -3.04 7.76
C VAL A 84 -11.09 -2.58 6.45
N VAL A 85 -11.59 -1.36 6.43
CA VAL A 85 -12.16 -0.76 5.21
C VAL A 85 -11.12 0.19 4.62
N VAL A 86 -10.74 -0.05 3.38
CA VAL A 86 -9.63 0.65 2.74
C VAL A 86 -10.09 1.38 1.49
N THR A 87 -9.74 2.66 1.43
CA THR A 87 -9.81 3.46 0.19
C THR A 87 -8.37 3.84 -0.14
N LEU A 88 -7.94 3.59 -1.36
CA LEU A 88 -6.54 3.74 -1.72
C LEU A 88 -6.38 4.31 -3.11
N PHE A 89 -5.49 5.28 -3.21
CA PHE A 89 -5.12 5.92 -4.48
C PHE A 89 -3.63 5.72 -4.72
N LEU A 90 -3.30 5.29 -5.92
CA LEU A 90 -1.91 5.26 -6.36
C LEU A 90 -1.55 6.66 -6.85
N GLU A 91 -0.54 7.26 -6.24
CA GLU A 91 -0.03 8.53 -6.72
C GLU A 91 0.57 8.32 -8.10
N LYS A 92 0.35 9.30 -8.94
CA LYS A 92 0.87 9.21 -10.29
C LYS A 92 2.39 9.08 -10.22
N TYR A 93 2.86 7.89 -10.61
CA TYR A 93 4.28 7.66 -10.74
C TYR A 93 4.86 8.70 -11.70
N ASN A 94 5.89 9.41 -11.27
CA ASN A 94 6.42 10.50 -12.05
C ASN A 94 7.30 10.01 -13.20
N LYS A 95 6.66 9.40 -14.18
CA LYS A 95 7.32 8.93 -15.39
C LYS A 95 8.04 10.06 -16.12
N ASN A 96 7.45 11.25 -16.06
CA ASN A 96 8.04 12.41 -16.72
C ASN A 96 9.38 12.76 -16.11
N LYS A 97 9.49 12.65 -14.80
CA LYS A 97 10.75 12.91 -14.11
C LYS A 97 11.81 11.90 -14.49
N LEU A 98 11.43 10.63 -14.61
CA LEU A 98 12.35 9.59 -15.03
C LEU A 98 12.76 9.76 -16.49
N LYS A 99 11.81 10.00 -17.35
CA LYS A 99 12.10 10.30 -18.76
C LYS A 99 13.04 11.49 -18.89
N TYR A 100 12.80 12.47 -18.07
CA TYR A 100 13.61 13.68 -18.06
C TYR A 100 15.07 13.33 -17.73
N TRP A 101 15.28 12.43 -16.80
CA TRP A 101 16.62 11.94 -16.48
C TRP A 101 17.28 11.22 -17.63
N GLU A 102 16.49 10.47 -18.38
CA GLU A 102 17.00 9.70 -19.52
C GLU A 102 17.52 10.58 -20.66
N PHE A 103 17.08 11.82 -20.73
CA PHE A 103 17.50 12.74 -21.76
C PHE A 103 18.77 13.50 -21.41
N PHE A 104 19.26 13.33 -20.24
CA PHE A 104 20.48 13.97 -19.79
C PHE A 104 21.54 12.95 -19.44
#